data_9230590139404048313c801f0887da30
#
_entry.id   9230590139404048313c801f0887da30
#
_cell.length_a   1.000
_cell.length_b   1.000
_cell.length_c   1.000
_cell.angle_alpha   90.00
_cell.angle_beta   90.00
_cell.angle_gamma   90.00
#
_symmetry.space_group_name_H-M   'P 1'
#
loop_
_entity.id
_entity.type
_entity.pdbx_description
1 polymer ?
#
loop_
_entity_poly.entity_id
_entity_poly.type
_entity_poly.pdbx_seq_one_letter_code
_entity_poly.pdbx_strand_id
1 'polypeptide(L)'
;MSLLQKTGPATLRAEKVLWRGGRVLSPTSPAATALIAEGDRIVWVGLDDEAPAADQTVDLDGALVTPAFVDSHVHLLGAGASLIGLHLADLPSAAAVLARVASFAASVPADGIVLAGGWDETAWADPTPPAAEEVERAAGGRLVYLSRTCGHTGVAGPRLLAEHPELAALDGFDASGVLTRAAHRAARAVLQTAVPVAQRLITARAALAHAASLGIAAVAEMAIPNAADPLTEAEFQGLIALGAEPDLPAVYGWWGELAAAEKARDLGAHGCGGDLSADGSLGARTAFVREPYRDADTLGAQYLTADDVAAHLLDCHRIGLPAAFHAIGDGAVQSVLDGLDLVEPALGIDAIRHARHRIEHAELLDSALIARMVHHGVHASVQPAFDAAWGGADGMYAARLGRERALAANPLSKLAGVGVPLAFGSDAPVTALDPWGGVRAALLHRNPVSRLPAAAAFSAATRGGWRALGRDDAGALAPSQRANFTVWDLTTGALPDLSDPRTPDPKCSMTVAGGRLVYSRA
;
A
#
# COMPACT_ATOMS: atom_id res chain seq x y z
N MET A 1 48.86 -5.39 42.51
CA MET A 1 47.94 -6.44 42.04
C MET A 1 46.54 -5.94 42.24
N SER A 2 45.91 -5.40 41.21
CA SER A 2 44.51 -4.94 41.26
C SER A 2 43.73 -5.74 40.24
N LEU A 3 42.81 -6.54 40.69
CA LEU A 3 41.86 -7.33 39.92
C LEU A 3 40.80 -6.39 39.30
N LEU A 4 40.98 -6.03 38.03
CA LEU A 4 39.91 -5.45 37.20
C LEU A 4 38.96 -6.59 36.82
N GLN A 5 37.86 -6.71 37.54
CA GLN A 5 36.70 -7.46 37.09
C GLN A 5 36.15 -6.81 35.81
N LYS A 6 36.27 -7.54 34.69
CA LYS A 6 35.52 -7.22 33.45
C LYS A 6 34.05 -7.54 33.71
N THR A 7 33.25 -6.51 34.00
CA THR A 7 31.81 -6.60 33.85
C THR A 7 31.50 -6.64 32.36
N GLY A 8 31.08 -7.80 31.86
CA GLY A 8 30.53 -7.94 30.52
C GLY A 8 29.32 -7.02 30.35
N PRO A 9 28.93 -6.64 29.14
CA PRO A 9 27.77 -5.79 28.90
C PRO A 9 26.55 -6.48 29.53
N ALA A 10 25.93 -5.81 30.53
CA ALA A 10 24.64 -6.23 31.01
C ALA A 10 23.66 -6.19 29.84
N THR A 11 23.18 -7.34 29.41
CA THR A 11 22.04 -7.42 28.51
C THR A 11 20.86 -6.77 29.22
N LEU A 12 20.50 -5.55 28.81
CA LEU A 12 19.28 -4.90 29.26
C LEU A 12 18.13 -5.86 28.93
N ARG A 13 17.47 -6.39 29.95
CA ARG A 13 16.30 -7.25 29.79
C ARG A 13 15.20 -6.41 29.14
N ALA A 14 14.55 -6.93 28.12
CA ALA A 14 13.40 -6.27 27.52
C ALA A 14 12.29 -6.13 28.58
N GLU A 15 11.66 -4.96 28.62
CA GLU A 15 10.60 -4.63 29.57
C GLU A 15 9.33 -5.43 29.26
N LYS A 16 8.70 -5.97 30.31
CA LYS A 16 7.42 -6.68 30.22
C LYS A 16 6.28 -5.70 30.42
N VAL A 17 5.40 -5.61 29.44
CA VAL A 17 4.19 -4.77 29.49
C VAL A 17 2.96 -5.66 29.54
N LEU A 18 2.19 -5.57 30.61
CA LEU A 18 0.88 -6.21 30.77
C LEU A 18 -0.21 -5.28 30.24
N TRP A 19 -0.97 -5.77 29.26
CA TRP A 19 -2.18 -5.16 28.73
C TRP A 19 -3.35 -5.93 29.33
N ARG A 20 -4.18 -5.31 30.18
CA ARG A 20 -5.17 -5.99 31.02
C ARG A 20 -6.56 -5.37 30.94
N GLY A 21 -7.56 -6.12 31.41
CA GLY A 21 -8.93 -5.62 31.52
C GLY A 21 -9.64 -5.42 30.19
N GLY A 22 -9.19 -6.11 29.12
CA GLY A 22 -9.77 -6.03 27.78
C GLY A 22 -10.49 -7.31 27.35
N ARG A 23 -10.62 -7.44 26.03
CA ARG A 23 -11.07 -8.63 25.31
C ARG A 23 -10.06 -8.98 24.23
N VAL A 24 -9.27 -10.02 24.43
CA VAL A 24 -8.17 -10.38 23.51
C VAL A 24 -8.62 -11.46 22.54
N LEU A 25 -8.59 -11.15 21.24
CA LEU A 25 -8.93 -12.11 20.19
C LEU A 25 -7.76 -13.07 19.97
N SER A 26 -7.69 -14.11 20.77
CA SER A 26 -6.62 -15.11 20.76
C SER A 26 -7.11 -16.48 20.27
N PRO A 27 -6.36 -17.14 19.34
CA PRO A 27 -6.70 -18.49 18.91
C PRO A 27 -6.40 -19.57 19.97
N THR A 28 -5.51 -19.28 20.92
CA THR A 28 -5.07 -20.25 21.96
C THR A 28 -5.77 -20.03 23.30
N SER A 29 -6.39 -18.88 23.51
CA SER A 29 -7.09 -18.51 24.76
C SER A 29 -8.35 -17.68 24.43
N PRO A 30 -9.47 -18.34 24.02
CA PRO A 30 -10.68 -17.63 23.56
C PRO A 30 -11.33 -16.71 24.60
N ALA A 31 -11.10 -16.97 25.90
CA ALA A 31 -11.62 -16.16 27.01
C ALA A 31 -10.63 -15.10 27.49
N ALA A 32 -9.49 -14.90 26.80
CA ALA A 32 -8.44 -14.02 27.28
C ALA A 32 -8.92 -12.58 27.48
N THR A 33 -8.51 -12.00 28.61
CA THR A 33 -8.79 -10.61 28.98
C THR A 33 -7.51 -9.79 29.12
N ALA A 34 -6.34 -10.44 28.99
CA ALA A 34 -5.04 -9.79 29.08
C ALA A 34 -3.99 -10.49 28.21
N LEU A 35 -2.92 -9.78 27.89
CA LEU A 35 -1.70 -10.30 27.29
C LEU A 35 -0.47 -9.60 27.86
N ILE A 36 0.69 -10.28 27.81
CA ILE A 36 1.99 -9.68 28.13
C ILE A 36 2.88 -9.71 26.90
N ALA A 37 3.43 -8.54 26.56
CA ALA A 37 4.51 -8.40 25.60
C ALA A 37 5.84 -8.17 26.33
N GLU A 38 6.92 -8.82 25.86
CA GLU A 38 8.30 -8.58 26.30
C GLU A 38 9.15 -8.30 25.04
N GLY A 39 9.60 -7.06 24.91
CA GLY A 39 10.19 -6.60 23.66
C GLY A 39 9.23 -6.74 22.46
N ASP A 40 9.67 -7.40 21.40
CA ASP A 40 8.87 -7.59 20.18
C ASP A 40 7.98 -8.86 20.21
N ARG A 41 7.87 -9.56 21.35
CA ARG A 41 7.16 -10.85 21.47
C ARG A 41 6.03 -10.83 22.48
N ILE A 42 4.95 -11.53 22.15
CA ILE A 42 3.93 -11.91 23.12
C ILE A 42 4.48 -13.10 23.91
N VAL A 43 4.56 -12.97 25.23
CA VAL A 43 5.07 -14.03 26.10
C VAL A 43 3.97 -14.73 26.86
N TRP A 44 2.80 -14.11 27.00
CA TRP A 44 1.66 -14.70 27.69
C TRP A 44 0.33 -14.11 27.20
N VAL A 45 -0.73 -14.92 27.19
CA VAL A 45 -2.12 -14.53 26.90
C VAL A 45 -3.05 -15.36 27.78
N GLY A 46 -3.97 -14.73 28.50
CA GLY A 46 -4.88 -15.43 29.42
C GLY A 46 -5.88 -14.50 30.13
N LEU A 47 -6.40 -14.98 31.27
CA LEU A 47 -7.30 -14.20 32.11
C LEU A 47 -6.49 -13.19 32.93
N ASP A 48 -7.01 -11.99 33.13
CA ASP A 48 -6.33 -10.89 33.80
C ASP A 48 -5.91 -11.25 35.24
N ASP A 49 -6.75 -11.96 35.97
CA ASP A 49 -6.48 -12.41 37.38
C ASP A 49 -5.41 -13.52 37.45
N GLU A 50 -5.06 -14.15 36.32
CA GLU A 50 -3.99 -15.16 36.22
C GLU A 50 -2.68 -14.56 35.68
N ALA A 51 -2.64 -13.24 35.39
CA ALA A 51 -1.52 -12.63 34.70
C ALA A 51 -0.23 -12.67 35.52
N PRO A 52 0.89 -13.14 34.99
CA PRO A 52 2.20 -13.03 35.63
C PRO A 52 2.60 -11.57 35.87
N ALA A 53 3.55 -11.38 36.82
CA ALA A 53 4.08 -10.05 37.11
C ALA A 53 4.76 -9.43 35.87
N ALA A 54 4.51 -8.15 35.64
CA ALA A 54 5.07 -7.33 34.55
C ALA A 54 5.70 -6.05 35.12
N ASP A 55 6.55 -5.40 34.32
CA ASP A 55 7.25 -4.18 34.71
C ASP A 55 6.34 -2.95 34.58
N GLN A 56 5.46 -2.97 33.58
CA GLN A 56 4.45 -1.94 33.31
C GLN A 56 3.08 -2.55 33.06
N THR A 57 2.04 -1.75 33.28
CA THR A 57 0.65 -2.15 33.09
C THR A 57 -0.10 -1.07 32.32
N VAL A 58 -0.85 -1.51 31.27
CA VAL A 58 -1.79 -0.69 30.51
C VAL A 58 -3.19 -1.25 30.73
N ASP A 59 -4.09 -0.42 31.21
CA ASP A 59 -5.50 -0.77 31.35
C ASP A 59 -6.21 -0.58 29.99
N LEU A 60 -6.95 -1.60 29.57
CA LEU A 60 -7.67 -1.63 28.30
C LEU A 60 -9.12 -1.17 28.42
N ASP A 61 -9.63 -0.97 29.63
CA ASP A 61 -10.98 -0.48 29.92
C ASP A 61 -12.09 -1.23 29.13
N GLY A 62 -11.97 -2.54 29.05
CA GLY A 62 -12.90 -3.42 28.35
C GLY A 62 -12.73 -3.47 26.83
N ALA A 63 -11.77 -2.76 26.26
CA ALA A 63 -11.56 -2.66 24.82
C ALA A 63 -11.22 -4.00 24.15
N LEU A 64 -11.59 -4.13 22.87
CA LEU A 64 -11.22 -5.28 22.04
C LEU A 64 -9.77 -5.16 21.55
N VAL A 65 -9.00 -6.22 21.74
CA VAL A 65 -7.63 -6.36 21.22
C VAL A 65 -7.59 -7.43 20.15
N THR A 66 -7.10 -7.06 18.96
CA THR A 66 -6.96 -7.96 17.82
C THR A 66 -5.53 -7.97 17.30
N PRO A 67 -5.13 -8.99 16.49
CA PRO A 67 -3.96 -8.83 15.65
C PRO A 67 -4.07 -7.54 14.82
N ALA A 68 -2.95 -6.82 14.69
CA ALA A 68 -2.92 -5.61 13.87
C ALA A 68 -3.02 -5.95 12.37
N PHE A 69 -3.56 -5.02 11.61
CA PHE A 69 -3.64 -5.10 10.17
C PHE A 69 -2.27 -5.03 9.50
N VAL A 70 -2.19 -5.58 8.30
CA VAL A 70 -1.08 -5.43 7.35
C VAL A 70 -1.68 -4.98 6.03
N ASP A 71 -1.19 -3.87 5.49
CA ASP A 71 -1.49 -3.51 4.11
C ASP A 71 -0.50 -4.21 3.19
N SER A 72 -0.97 -5.18 2.42
CA SER A 72 -0.08 -6.03 1.61
C SER A 72 0.32 -5.40 0.27
N HIS A 73 -0.23 -4.23 -0.08
CA HIS A 73 0.08 -3.52 -1.32
C HIS A 73 -0.27 -2.04 -1.18
N VAL A 74 0.74 -1.18 -1.17
CA VAL A 74 0.56 0.27 -1.03
C VAL A 74 1.67 1.04 -1.74
N HIS A 75 1.37 2.27 -2.16
CA HIS A 75 2.32 3.26 -2.66
C HIS A 75 2.36 4.44 -1.67
N LEU A 76 3.28 4.39 -0.71
CA LEU A 76 3.33 5.32 0.42
C LEU A 76 3.44 6.79 0.01
N LEU A 77 4.21 7.10 -1.02
CA LEU A 77 4.34 8.48 -1.50
C LEU A 77 3.01 8.99 -2.06
N GLY A 78 2.34 8.17 -2.88
CA GLY A 78 1.04 8.51 -3.44
C GLY A 78 -0.04 8.63 -2.37
N ALA A 79 -0.08 7.68 -1.44
CA ALA A 79 -0.99 7.70 -0.30
C ALA A 79 -0.79 8.94 0.57
N GLY A 80 0.46 9.28 0.90
CA GLY A 80 0.76 10.48 1.68
C GLY A 80 0.47 11.77 0.94
N ALA A 81 0.76 11.83 -0.35
CA ALA A 81 0.40 12.97 -1.18
C ALA A 81 -1.12 13.19 -1.23
N SER A 82 -1.91 12.13 -1.20
CA SER A 82 -3.37 12.22 -1.09
C SER A 82 -3.86 12.73 0.26
N LEU A 83 -3.09 12.54 1.33
CA LEU A 83 -3.44 12.98 2.69
C LEU A 83 -3.02 14.42 2.98
N ILE A 84 -1.77 14.77 2.67
CA ILE A 84 -1.18 16.05 3.04
C ILE A 84 -0.75 16.90 1.85
N GLY A 85 -0.96 16.41 0.62
CA GLY A 85 -0.65 17.15 -0.59
C GLY A 85 -1.51 18.40 -0.74
N LEU A 86 -1.06 19.28 -1.60
CA LEU A 86 -1.78 20.51 -1.91
C LEU A 86 -2.93 20.23 -2.87
N HIS A 87 -4.14 20.12 -2.32
CA HIS A 87 -5.38 19.96 -3.09
C HIS A 87 -6.05 21.32 -3.34
N LEU A 88 -6.37 21.60 -4.60
CA LEU A 88 -6.95 22.86 -5.05
C LEU A 88 -8.40 22.70 -5.54
N ALA A 89 -8.97 21.49 -5.42
CA ALA A 89 -10.36 21.23 -5.75
C ALA A 89 -11.30 22.05 -4.85
N ASP A 90 -12.49 22.37 -5.36
CA ASP A 90 -13.57 23.04 -4.64
C ASP A 90 -13.24 24.44 -4.08
N LEU A 91 -12.13 25.03 -4.50
CA LEU A 91 -11.78 26.40 -4.13
C LEU A 91 -12.58 27.41 -5.00
N PRO A 92 -13.16 28.46 -4.40
CA PRO A 92 -14.15 29.31 -5.09
C PRO A 92 -13.53 30.43 -5.96
N SER A 93 -12.20 30.60 -5.98
CA SER A 93 -11.55 31.70 -6.72
C SER A 93 -10.05 31.53 -6.83
N ALA A 94 -9.41 32.26 -7.77
CA ALA A 94 -7.95 32.36 -7.86
C ALA A 94 -7.32 32.83 -6.54
N ALA A 95 -7.91 33.80 -5.85
CA ALA A 95 -7.44 34.28 -4.56
C ALA A 95 -7.43 33.16 -3.49
N ALA A 96 -8.45 32.30 -3.46
CA ALA A 96 -8.51 31.15 -2.56
C ALA A 96 -7.42 30.12 -2.91
N VAL A 97 -7.16 29.88 -4.20
CA VAL A 97 -6.05 29.04 -4.68
C VAL A 97 -4.71 29.58 -4.18
N LEU A 98 -4.44 30.87 -4.40
CA LEU A 98 -3.19 31.50 -3.97
C LEU A 98 -3.01 31.46 -2.45
N ALA A 99 -4.06 31.70 -1.67
CA ALA A 99 -4.02 31.58 -0.21
C ALA A 99 -3.70 30.15 0.24
N ARG A 100 -4.29 29.14 -0.41
CA ARG A 100 -4.01 27.73 -0.13
C ARG A 100 -2.57 27.35 -0.49
N VAL A 101 -2.05 27.83 -1.64
CA VAL A 101 -0.66 27.66 -2.04
C VAL A 101 0.30 28.28 -1.00
N ALA A 102 0.03 29.50 -0.55
CA ALA A 102 0.85 30.17 0.45
C ALA A 102 0.89 29.44 1.79
N SER A 103 -0.27 28.97 2.25
CA SER A 103 -0.37 28.18 3.49
C SER A 103 0.44 26.90 3.40
N PHE A 104 0.33 26.16 2.28
CA PHE A 104 1.09 24.93 2.06
C PHE A 104 2.59 25.19 1.95
N ALA A 105 2.98 26.20 1.19
CA ALA A 105 4.39 26.58 0.99
C ALA A 105 5.11 26.90 2.31
N ALA A 106 4.39 27.37 3.33
CA ALA A 106 4.97 27.61 4.66
C ALA A 106 5.47 26.34 5.34
N SER A 107 4.93 25.16 4.99
CA SER A 107 5.37 23.85 5.50
C SER A 107 6.43 23.16 4.63
N VAL A 108 6.68 23.67 3.43
CA VAL A 108 7.69 23.14 2.50
C VAL A 108 9.06 23.76 2.78
N PRO A 109 10.18 23.01 2.78
CA PRO A 109 11.52 23.58 2.90
C PRO A 109 11.78 24.71 1.89
N ALA A 110 12.73 25.62 2.20
CA ALA A 110 12.98 26.79 1.35
C ALA A 110 13.47 26.42 -0.06
N ASP A 111 14.18 25.32 -0.19
CA ASP A 111 14.66 24.70 -1.44
C ASP A 111 13.69 23.66 -2.01
N GLY A 112 12.54 23.48 -1.37
CA GLY A 112 11.55 22.50 -1.78
C GLY A 112 10.71 22.97 -2.97
N ILE A 113 9.85 22.08 -3.44
CA ILE A 113 9.02 22.25 -4.63
C ILE A 113 7.55 22.22 -4.26
N VAL A 114 6.76 23.11 -4.85
CA VAL A 114 5.31 23.19 -4.67
C VAL A 114 4.63 22.62 -5.91
N LEU A 115 4.10 21.42 -5.77
CA LEU A 115 3.28 20.77 -6.78
C LEU A 115 1.83 20.66 -6.28
N ALA A 116 0.87 21.02 -7.12
CA ALA A 116 -0.54 20.92 -6.80
C ALA A 116 -1.39 20.63 -8.02
N GLY A 117 -2.62 20.19 -7.75
CA GLY A 117 -3.58 19.96 -8.81
C GLY A 117 -5.02 20.10 -8.36
N GLY A 118 -5.91 20.12 -9.35
CA GLY A 118 -7.34 20.03 -9.11
C GLY A 118 -8.11 21.36 -9.13
N TRP A 119 -7.46 22.52 -9.33
CA TRP A 119 -8.22 23.79 -9.47
C TRP A 119 -9.11 23.78 -10.72
N ASP A 120 -10.27 24.43 -10.62
CA ASP A 120 -11.23 24.55 -11.71
C ASP A 120 -11.93 25.90 -11.65
N GLU A 121 -11.58 26.78 -12.58
CA GLU A 121 -12.11 28.13 -12.67
C GLU A 121 -13.54 28.20 -13.24
N THR A 122 -14.05 27.10 -13.81
CA THR A 122 -15.35 27.13 -14.53
C THR A 122 -16.54 27.44 -13.63
N ALA A 123 -16.40 27.17 -12.34
CA ALA A 123 -17.43 27.48 -11.34
C ALA A 123 -17.18 28.79 -10.57
N TRP A 124 -16.11 29.54 -10.90
CA TRP A 124 -15.79 30.80 -10.20
C TRP A 124 -16.61 31.96 -10.73
N ALA A 125 -16.84 32.95 -9.87
CA ALA A 125 -17.49 34.21 -10.27
C ALA A 125 -16.67 35.01 -11.29
N ASP A 126 -15.33 34.97 -11.15
CA ASP A 126 -14.35 35.41 -12.13
C ASP A 126 -13.55 34.18 -12.59
N PRO A 127 -13.76 33.68 -13.82
CA PRO A 127 -13.11 32.49 -14.32
C PRO A 127 -11.66 32.72 -14.78
N THR A 128 -10.98 33.75 -14.25
CA THR A 128 -9.58 34.04 -14.57
C THR A 128 -8.65 33.17 -13.71
N PRO A 129 -7.80 32.31 -14.30
CA PRO A 129 -6.78 31.56 -13.57
C PRO A 129 -5.78 32.49 -12.87
N PRO A 130 -5.12 32.05 -11.78
CA PRO A 130 -4.07 32.84 -11.15
C PRO A 130 -2.89 33.04 -12.11
N ALA A 131 -2.32 34.25 -12.12
CA ALA A 131 -1.14 34.54 -12.95
C ALA A 131 0.13 33.85 -12.41
N ALA A 132 1.07 33.55 -13.30
CA ALA A 132 2.31 32.82 -12.97
C ALA A 132 3.13 33.51 -11.85
N GLU A 133 3.24 34.84 -11.91
CA GLU A 133 3.95 35.64 -10.91
C GLU A 133 3.25 35.62 -9.54
N GLU A 134 1.92 35.55 -9.52
CA GLU A 134 1.15 35.43 -8.29
C GLU A 134 1.32 34.06 -7.66
N VAL A 135 1.33 32.99 -8.48
CA VAL A 135 1.56 31.62 -8.06
C VAL A 135 2.97 31.47 -7.45
N GLU A 136 4.01 32.01 -8.10
CA GLU A 136 5.38 31.97 -7.57
C GLU A 136 5.52 32.76 -6.27
N ARG A 137 4.91 33.94 -6.20
CA ARG A 137 4.89 34.76 -4.97
C ARG A 137 4.19 34.01 -3.82
N ALA A 138 3.06 33.37 -4.10
CA ALA A 138 2.35 32.57 -3.12
C ALA A 138 3.18 31.35 -2.67
N ALA A 139 3.94 30.73 -3.58
CA ALA A 139 4.88 29.66 -3.27
C ALA A 139 6.14 30.13 -2.51
N GLY A 140 6.26 31.44 -2.22
CA GLY A 140 7.42 32.00 -1.51
C GLY A 140 8.72 31.88 -2.32
N GLY A 141 8.66 32.02 -3.64
CA GLY A 141 9.79 31.93 -4.56
C GLY A 141 10.31 30.50 -4.82
N ARG A 142 9.62 29.48 -4.35
CA ARG A 142 9.95 28.06 -4.66
C ARG A 142 9.59 27.73 -6.10
N LEU A 143 10.21 26.69 -6.63
CA LEU A 143 9.72 26.09 -7.88
C LEU A 143 8.28 25.64 -7.68
N VAL A 144 7.39 26.05 -8.58
CA VAL A 144 5.95 25.78 -8.42
C VAL A 144 5.29 25.46 -9.75
N TYR A 145 4.39 24.49 -9.70
CA TYR A 145 3.50 24.13 -10.81
C TYR A 145 2.13 23.73 -10.29
N LEU A 146 1.10 24.40 -10.79
CA LEU A 146 -0.29 24.10 -10.45
C LEU A 146 -0.99 23.50 -11.64
N SER A 147 -1.47 22.24 -11.53
CA SER A 147 -2.24 21.58 -12.59
C SER A 147 -3.72 21.84 -12.42
N ARG A 148 -4.41 22.12 -13.54
CA ARG A 148 -5.87 22.20 -13.59
C ARG A 148 -6.49 20.80 -13.40
N THR A 149 -7.75 20.75 -12.95
CA THR A 149 -8.51 19.50 -12.72
C THR A 149 -8.58 18.58 -13.94
N CYS A 150 -8.56 19.13 -15.17
CA CYS A 150 -8.57 18.34 -16.40
C CYS A 150 -7.25 17.57 -16.65
N GLY A 151 -6.16 17.89 -15.95
CA GLY A 151 -4.85 17.24 -16.14
C GLY A 151 -4.15 17.54 -17.46
N HIS A 152 -4.62 18.51 -18.27
CA HIS A 152 -4.08 18.83 -19.58
C HIS A 152 -3.49 20.24 -19.68
N THR A 153 -3.61 21.05 -18.64
CA THR A 153 -3.05 22.39 -18.52
C THR A 153 -2.65 22.69 -17.09
N GLY A 154 -1.78 23.68 -16.94
CA GLY A 154 -1.38 24.16 -15.62
C GLY A 154 -0.63 25.49 -15.72
N VAL A 155 -0.30 26.07 -14.56
CA VAL A 155 0.41 27.34 -14.42
C VAL A 155 1.78 27.08 -13.79
N ALA A 156 2.84 27.48 -14.49
CA ALA A 156 4.23 27.42 -14.04
C ALA A 156 4.67 28.76 -13.47
N GLY A 157 5.38 28.76 -12.33
CA GLY A 157 6.04 29.96 -11.86
C GLY A 157 7.18 30.40 -12.79
N PRO A 158 7.47 31.71 -12.92
CA PRO A 158 8.53 32.24 -13.78
C PRO A 158 9.91 31.60 -13.54
N ARG A 159 10.25 31.31 -12.29
CA ARG A 159 11.50 30.64 -11.93
C ARG A 159 11.63 29.26 -12.59
N LEU A 160 10.54 28.48 -12.62
CA LEU A 160 10.54 27.18 -13.29
C LEU A 160 10.88 27.32 -14.77
N LEU A 161 10.27 28.30 -15.46
CA LEU A 161 10.52 28.52 -16.88
C LEU A 161 11.95 29.02 -17.15
N ALA A 162 12.52 29.80 -16.23
CA ALA A 162 13.89 30.28 -16.33
C ALA A 162 14.94 29.18 -16.09
N GLU A 163 14.68 28.26 -15.16
CA GLU A 163 15.59 27.13 -14.87
C GLU A 163 15.46 26.00 -15.90
N HIS A 164 14.32 25.94 -16.67
CA HIS A 164 14.02 24.92 -17.67
C HIS A 164 13.68 25.55 -19.04
N PRO A 165 14.64 26.23 -19.68
CA PRO A 165 14.41 26.91 -20.96
C PRO A 165 14.06 25.93 -22.11
N GLU A 166 14.38 24.64 -21.99
CA GLU A 166 14.01 23.59 -22.94
C GLU A 166 12.50 23.43 -23.09
N LEU A 167 11.70 23.82 -22.10
CA LEU A 167 10.25 23.78 -22.17
C LEU A 167 9.70 24.70 -23.28
N ALA A 168 10.42 25.78 -23.59
CA ALA A 168 10.01 26.75 -24.61
C ALA A 168 9.95 26.16 -26.05
N ALA A 169 10.66 25.06 -26.29
CA ALA A 169 10.65 24.37 -27.59
C ALA A 169 9.47 23.40 -27.75
N LEU A 170 8.68 23.17 -26.68
CA LEU A 170 7.64 22.14 -26.68
C LEU A 170 6.28 22.69 -27.11
N ASP A 171 5.50 21.83 -27.78
CA ASP A 171 4.13 22.15 -28.13
C ASP A 171 3.29 22.44 -26.89
N GLY A 172 2.59 23.58 -26.90
CA GLY A 172 1.76 24.03 -25.79
C GLY A 172 2.49 24.90 -24.77
N PHE A 173 3.73 25.35 -25.05
CA PHE A 173 4.40 26.37 -24.26
C PHE A 173 3.78 27.76 -24.49
N ASP A 174 3.62 28.51 -23.40
CA ASP A 174 3.25 29.93 -23.40
C ASP A 174 4.09 30.66 -22.36
N ALA A 175 4.68 31.79 -22.78
CA ALA A 175 5.54 32.62 -21.92
C ALA A 175 4.79 33.26 -20.74
N SER A 176 3.44 33.29 -20.76
CA SER A 176 2.61 33.69 -19.62
C SER A 176 2.66 32.68 -18.46
N GLY A 177 3.30 31.53 -18.65
CA GLY A 177 3.34 30.44 -17.68
C GLY A 177 2.20 29.44 -17.79
N VAL A 178 1.19 29.68 -18.63
CA VAL A 178 0.11 28.71 -18.88
C VAL A 178 0.59 27.66 -19.88
N LEU A 179 0.85 26.45 -19.39
CA LEU A 179 1.35 25.34 -20.20
C LEU A 179 0.27 24.33 -20.51
N THR A 180 0.28 23.80 -21.75
CA THR A 180 -0.63 22.75 -22.23
C THR A 180 0.15 21.62 -22.89
N ARG A 181 -0.51 20.53 -23.25
CA ARG A 181 0.01 19.43 -24.10
C ARG A 181 1.40 18.92 -23.67
N ALA A 182 2.40 18.99 -24.57
CA ALA A 182 3.74 18.48 -24.32
C ALA A 182 4.48 19.29 -23.24
N ALA A 183 4.37 20.63 -23.29
CA ALA A 183 4.99 21.50 -22.30
C ALA A 183 4.42 21.27 -20.88
N HIS A 184 3.10 21.06 -20.75
CA HIS A 184 2.47 20.69 -19.48
C HIS A 184 3.03 19.39 -18.92
N ARG A 185 3.08 18.33 -19.74
CA ARG A 185 3.60 17.03 -19.29
C ARG A 185 5.07 17.12 -18.88
N ALA A 186 5.89 17.81 -19.66
CA ALA A 186 7.31 17.98 -19.39
C ALA A 186 7.55 18.78 -18.09
N ALA A 187 6.85 19.89 -17.88
CA ALA A 187 6.99 20.69 -16.66
C ALA A 187 6.63 19.88 -15.40
N ARG A 188 5.58 19.07 -15.46
CA ARG A 188 5.24 18.15 -14.36
C ARG A 188 6.32 17.11 -14.12
N ALA A 189 6.79 16.46 -15.18
CA ALA A 189 7.81 15.41 -15.07
C ALA A 189 9.11 15.95 -14.46
N VAL A 190 9.57 17.09 -14.94
CA VAL A 190 10.76 17.79 -14.42
C VAL A 190 10.63 18.05 -12.91
N LEU A 191 9.51 18.62 -12.48
CA LEU A 191 9.32 18.92 -11.06
C LEU A 191 9.14 17.67 -10.20
N GLN A 192 8.43 16.65 -10.70
CA GLN A 192 8.28 15.40 -9.98
C GLN A 192 9.62 14.73 -9.70
N THR A 193 10.52 14.72 -10.68
CA THR A 193 11.87 14.14 -10.52
C THR A 193 12.81 15.05 -9.69
N ALA A 194 12.56 16.35 -9.68
CA ALA A 194 13.36 17.32 -8.92
C ALA A 194 12.98 17.42 -7.43
N VAL A 195 11.82 16.87 -7.00
CA VAL A 195 11.45 16.90 -5.57
C VAL A 195 12.51 16.18 -4.73
N PRO A 196 13.16 16.84 -3.75
CA PRO A 196 14.17 16.21 -2.92
C PRO A 196 13.62 14.99 -2.16
N VAL A 197 14.44 13.94 -2.00
CA VAL A 197 14.04 12.71 -1.27
C VAL A 197 13.48 13.04 0.12
N ALA A 198 14.12 13.95 0.85
CA ALA A 198 13.64 14.35 2.18
C ALA A 198 12.21 14.92 2.15
N GLN A 199 11.85 15.68 1.12
CA GLN A 199 10.49 16.19 0.95
C GLN A 199 9.51 15.07 0.57
N ARG A 200 9.91 14.13 -0.30
CA ARG A 200 9.09 12.96 -0.65
C ARG A 200 8.80 12.11 0.60
N LEU A 201 9.80 11.89 1.45
CA LEU A 201 9.66 11.10 2.68
C LEU A 201 8.73 11.75 3.73
N ILE A 202 8.49 13.07 3.67
CA ILE A 202 7.47 13.72 4.52
C ILE A 202 6.08 13.16 4.20
N THR A 203 5.75 12.96 2.92
CA THR A 203 4.46 12.39 2.52
C THR A 203 4.33 10.93 2.94
N ALA A 204 5.39 10.14 2.75
CA ALA A 204 5.41 8.75 3.18
C ALA A 204 5.26 8.60 4.71
N ARG A 205 5.93 9.47 5.49
CA ARG A 205 5.77 9.50 6.95
C ARG A 205 4.31 9.79 7.34
N ALA A 206 3.65 10.72 6.67
CA ALA A 206 2.23 11.01 6.91
C ALA A 206 1.34 9.81 6.59
N ALA A 207 1.61 9.09 5.49
CA ALA A 207 0.89 7.86 5.17
C ALA A 207 1.08 6.78 6.24
N LEU A 208 2.31 6.58 6.73
CA LEU A 208 2.60 5.60 7.79
C LEU A 208 1.95 5.99 9.12
N ALA A 209 1.99 7.26 9.51
CA ALA A 209 1.30 7.74 10.71
C ALA A 209 -0.24 7.55 10.59
N HIS A 210 -0.80 7.80 9.41
CA HIS A 210 -2.21 7.53 9.14
C HIS A 210 -2.49 6.03 9.19
N ALA A 211 -1.67 5.18 8.56
CA ALA A 211 -1.79 3.73 8.64
C ALA A 211 -1.79 3.23 10.10
N ALA A 212 -0.88 3.75 10.94
CA ALA A 212 -0.86 3.46 12.38
C ALA A 212 -2.19 3.82 13.05
N SER A 213 -2.79 4.96 12.72
CA SER A 213 -4.08 5.42 13.27
C SER A 213 -5.26 4.54 12.86
N LEU A 214 -5.09 3.72 11.83
CA LEU A 214 -6.07 2.75 11.33
C LEU A 214 -5.82 1.31 11.83
N GLY A 215 -4.83 1.11 12.70
CA GLY A 215 -4.51 -0.22 13.23
C GLY A 215 -3.59 -1.04 12.35
N ILE A 216 -2.90 -0.44 11.40
CA ILE A 216 -1.93 -1.10 10.52
C ILE A 216 -0.55 -1.08 11.18
N ALA A 217 0.05 -2.25 11.41
CA ALA A 217 1.37 -2.42 12.00
C ALA A 217 2.50 -2.61 10.99
N ALA A 218 2.16 -2.96 9.76
CA ALA A 218 3.12 -3.14 8.67
C ALA A 218 2.47 -2.87 7.31
N VAL A 219 3.29 -2.43 6.36
CA VAL A 219 2.90 -2.21 4.98
C VAL A 219 3.90 -2.85 4.02
N ALA A 220 3.41 -3.31 2.85
CA ALA A 220 4.24 -3.70 1.73
C ALA A 220 4.26 -2.56 0.70
N GLU A 221 5.36 -1.84 0.64
CA GLU A 221 5.58 -0.75 -0.33
C GLU A 221 5.94 -1.33 -1.68
N MET A 222 5.16 -1.01 -2.72
CA MET A 222 5.35 -1.47 -4.09
C MET A 222 6.05 -0.40 -4.92
N ALA A 223 7.36 -0.38 -4.87
CA ALA A 223 8.14 0.60 -5.62
C ALA A 223 8.12 0.32 -7.12
N ILE A 224 7.84 1.35 -7.89
CA ILE A 224 7.92 1.36 -9.36
C ILE A 224 9.15 2.18 -9.74
N PRO A 225 10.29 1.54 -10.09
CA PRO A 225 11.50 2.27 -10.47
C PRO A 225 11.26 3.15 -11.69
N ASN A 226 11.71 4.39 -11.61
CA ASN A 226 11.70 5.31 -12.74
C ASN A 226 13.14 5.55 -13.20
N ALA A 227 13.52 4.98 -14.33
CA ALA A 227 14.87 5.13 -14.90
C ALA A 227 15.24 6.61 -15.20
N ALA A 228 14.25 7.48 -15.37
CA ALA A 228 14.47 8.91 -15.57
C ALA A 228 14.66 9.69 -14.26
N ASP A 229 14.38 9.09 -13.11
CA ASP A 229 14.54 9.72 -11.80
C ASP A 229 15.76 9.17 -11.07
N PRO A 230 16.87 9.93 -10.99
CA PRO A 230 18.10 9.48 -10.33
C PRO A 230 17.93 9.31 -8.81
N LEU A 231 16.83 9.79 -8.22
CA LEU A 231 16.57 9.73 -6.79
C LEU A 231 15.76 8.51 -6.36
N THR A 232 15.25 7.69 -7.32
CA THR A 232 14.36 6.56 -7.04
C THR A 232 14.97 5.55 -6.06
N GLU A 233 16.25 5.22 -6.19
CA GLU A 233 16.91 4.27 -5.27
C GLU A 233 17.06 4.83 -3.85
N ALA A 234 17.46 6.10 -3.74
CA ALA A 234 17.58 6.79 -2.44
C ALA A 234 16.21 6.98 -1.76
N GLU A 235 15.18 7.24 -2.56
CA GLU A 235 13.79 7.30 -2.11
C GLU A 235 13.36 5.95 -1.52
N PHE A 236 13.54 4.85 -2.26
CA PHE A 236 13.19 3.51 -1.80
C PHE A 236 13.91 3.12 -0.50
N GLN A 237 15.22 3.39 -0.41
CA GLN A 237 15.98 3.16 0.82
C GLN A 237 15.46 4.01 1.98
N GLY A 238 15.07 5.26 1.69
CA GLY A 238 14.43 6.15 2.67
C GLY A 238 13.09 5.63 3.18
N LEU A 239 12.25 5.05 2.30
CA LEU A 239 10.98 4.44 2.67
C LEU A 239 11.18 3.24 3.61
N ILE A 240 12.16 2.37 3.31
CA ILE A 240 12.52 1.25 4.20
C ILE A 240 13.01 1.77 5.55
N ALA A 241 13.84 2.81 5.55
CA ALA A 241 14.38 3.39 6.77
C ALA A 241 13.29 3.98 7.68
N LEU A 242 12.23 4.59 7.12
CA LEU A 242 11.06 5.03 7.89
C LEU A 242 10.42 3.88 8.67
N GLY A 243 10.33 2.68 8.08
CA GLY A 243 9.77 1.50 8.74
C GLY A 243 10.59 0.98 9.93
N ALA A 244 11.83 1.44 10.11
CA ALA A 244 12.68 1.15 11.26
C ALA A 244 12.49 2.15 12.41
N GLU A 245 11.82 3.27 12.18
CA GLU A 245 11.58 4.28 13.21
C GLU A 245 10.64 3.78 14.31
N PRO A 246 10.84 4.20 15.57
CA PRO A 246 10.14 3.60 16.70
C PRO A 246 8.64 3.94 16.76
N ASP A 247 8.22 5.01 16.09
CA ASP A 247 6.87 5.57 16.10
C ASP A 247 6.07 5.28 14.83
N LEU A 248 6.59 4.44 13.94
CA LEU A 248 5.96 4.11 12.67
C LEU A 248 5.75 2.59 12.47
N PRO A 249 4.76 2.20 11.66
CA PRO A 249 4.61 0.83 11.17
C PRO A 249 5.84 0.35 10.39
N ALA A 250 6.07 -0.96 10.37
CA ALA A 250 7.14 -1.55 9.59
C ALA A 250 6.87 -1.41 8.07
N VAL A 251 7.93 -1.14 7.29
CA VAL A 251 7.86 -1.09 5.82
C VAL A 251 8.63 -2.26 5.23
N TYR A 252 7.98 -3.06 4.39
CA TYR A 252 8.55 -4.13 3.61
C TYR A 252 8.57 -3.71 2.14
N GLY A 253 9.71 -3.22 1.65
CA GLY A 253 9.83 -2.69 0.30
C GLY A 253 9.97 -3.79 -0.76
N TRP A 254 9.28 -3.65 -1.88
CA TRP A 254 9.40 -4.48 -3.08
C TRP A 254 9.94 -3.63 -4.22
N TRP A 255 10.98 -4.14 -4.91
CA TRP A 255 11.64 -3.38 -5.99
C TRP A 255 11.18 -3.89 -7.35
N GLY A 256 10.36 -3.11 -8.05
CA GLY A 256 9.64 -3.48 -9.27
C GLY A 256 10.46 -3.40 -10.56
N GLU A 257 11.68 -3.96 -10.59
CA GLU A 257 12.55 -3.98 -11.76
C GLU A 257 12.81 -5.42 -12.22
N LEU A 258 12.65 -5.66 -13.54
CA LEU A 258 12.82 -6.99 -14.14
C LEU A 258 14.28 -7.47 -14.04
N ALA A 259 14.48 -8.70 -13.58
CA ALA A 259 15.79 -9.36 -13.46
C ALA A 259 16.84 -8.51 -12.70
N ALA A 260 16.40 -7.85 -11.63
CA ALA A 260 17.23 -6.96 -10.81
C ALA A 260 17.30 -7.41 -9.33
N ALA A 261 17.29 -8.73 -9.07
CA ALA A 261 17.23 -9.27 -7.71
C ALA A 261 18.47 -8.91 -6.87
N GLU A 262 19.67 -8.83 -7.48
CA GLU A 262 20.88 -8.39 -6.79
C GLU A 262 20.78 -6.92 -6.35
N LYS A 263 20.32 -6.05 -7.25
CA LYS A 263 20.07 -4.64 -6.95
C LYS A 263 19.00 -4.49 -5.86
N ALA A 264 17.88 -5.23 -5.96
CA ALA A 264 16.84 -5.24 -4.94
C ALA A 264 17.39 -5.60 -3.55
N ARG A 265 18.20 -6.66 -3.46
CA ARG A 265 18.91 -7.04 -2.22
C ARG A 265 19.79 -5.91 -1.69
N ASP A 266 20.60 -5.31 -2.56
CA ASP A 266 21.56 -4.26 -2.16
C ASP A 266 20.85 -2.98 -1.71
N LEU A 267 19.65 -2.71 -2.22
CA LEU A 267 18.76 -1.65 -1.75
C LEU A 267 18.03 -2.00 -0.45
N GLY A 268 18.14 -3.24 0.05
CA GLY A 268 17.44 -3.69 1.25
C GLY A 268 15.99 -4.11 1.02
N ALA A 269 15.62 -4.43 -0.22
CA ALA A 269 14.27 -4.87 -0.54
C ALA A 269 13.94 -6.22 0.14
N HIS A 270 12.66 -6.36 0.52
CA HIS A 270 12.09 -7.62 1.01
C HIS A 270 11.87 -8.63 -0.13
N GLY A 271 11.54 -8.14 -1.32
CA GLY A 271 11.34 -8.93 -2.52
C GLY A 271 11.64 -8.13 -3.79
N CYS A 272 11.72 -8.83 -4.93
CA CYS A 272 11.91 -8.22 -6.23
C CYS A 272 10.62 -8.37 -7.05
N GLY A 273 10.08 -7.25 -7.55
CA GLY A 273 8.79 -7.22 -8.22
C GLY A 273 7.79 -6.31 -7.48
N GLY A 274 6.63 -6.83 -7.09
CA GLY A 274 5.51 -6.04 -6.61
C GLY A 274 4.73 -5.50 -7.79
N ASP A 275 4.85 -4.20 -8.10
CA ASP A 275 4.28 -3.62 -9.33
C ASP A 275 5.16 -3.79 -10.57
N LEU A 276 5.96 -4.85 -10.63
CA LEU A 276 6.53 -5.34 -11.88
C LEU A 276 5.39 -5.84 -12.77
N SER A 277 4.95 -4.96 -13.65
CA SER A 277 3.70 -5.12 -14.37
C SER A 277 3.80 -6.15 -15.49
N ALA A 278 3.03 -7.25 -15.39
CA ALA A 278 2.81 -8.18 -16.52
C ALA A 278 1.75 -7.65 -17.48
N ASP A 279 0.87 -6.75 -17.02
CA ASP A 279 -0.12 -6.04 -17.82
C ASP A 279 -0.47 -4.69 -17.17
N GLY A 280 -1.53 -4.03 -17.66
CA GLY A 280 -2.06 -2.80 -17.08
C GLY A 280 -3.39 -3.02 -16.36
N SER A 281 -4.35 -2.07 -16.48
CA SER A 281 -5.61 -2.06 -15.73
C SER A 281 -6.86 -2.26 -16.61
N LEU A 282 -7.94 -2.78 -16.01
CA LEU A 282 -9.24 -2.92 -16.66
C LEU A 282 -9.83 -1.57 -17.07
N GLY A 283 -9.69 -0.55 -16.21
CA GLY A 283 -10.20 0.79 -16.48
C GLY A 283 -9.65 1.39 -17.77
N ALA A 284 -8.34 1.26 -17.98
CA ALA A 284 -7.64 1.74 -19.16
C ALA A 284 -7.72 0.78 -20.37
N ARG A 285 -8.28 -0.41 -20.23
CA ARG A 285 -8.27 -1.51 -21.20
C ARG A 285 -6.86 -1.96 -21.59
N THR A 286 -5.96 -1.90 -20.63
CA THR A 286 -4.57 -2.35 -20.78
C THR A 286 -4.28 -3.62 -19.99
N ALA A 287 -5.18 -4.09 -19.12
CA ALA A 287 -5.11 -5.43 -18.56
C ALA A 287 -5.19 -6.47 -19.69
N PHE A 288 -4.23 -7.44 -19.71
CA PHE A 288 -4.12 -8.42 -20.79
C PHE A 288 -5.09 -9.58 -20.55
N VAL A 289 -6.13 -9.64 -21.39
CA VAL A 289 -7.23 -10.59 -21.29
C VAL A 289 -7.21 -11.59 -22.46
N ARG A 290 -7.69 -12.82 -22.20
CA ARG A 290 -7.76 -13.87 -23.24
C ARG A 290 -8.93 -13.71 -24.21
N GLU A 291 -9.97 -12.99 -23.77
CA GLU A 291 -11.11 -12.64 -24.62
C GLU A 291 -11.20 -11.12 -24.74
N PRO A 292 -11.54 -10.56 -25.92
CA PRO A 292 -11.57 -9.12 -26.14
C PRO A 292 -12.45 -8.38 -25.12
N TYR A 293 -12.11 -7.11 -24.87
CA TYR A 293 -12.98 -6.20 -24.15
C TYR A 293 -14.33 -6.07 -24.86
N ARG A 294 -15.40 -5.91 -24.09
CA ARG A 294 -16.75 -5.76 -24.65
C ARG A 294 -16.92 -4.44 -25.41
N ASP A 295 -16.28 -3.39 -24.92
CA ASP A 295 -16.43 -2.01 -25.40
C ASP A 295 -15.24 -1.53 -26.25
N ALA A 296 -14.32 -2.43 -26.63
CA ALA A 296 -13.18 -2.15 -27.49
C ALA A 296 -12.64 -3.43 -28.13
N ASP A 297 -12.22 -3.35 -29.38
CA ASP A 297 -11.57 -4.46 -30.09
C ASP A 297 -10.09 -4.54 -29.71
N THR A 298 -9.81 -5.00 -28.50
CA THR A 298 -8.46 -5.18 -27.96
C THR A 298 -8.45 -6.27 -26.89
N LEU A 299 -7.30 -6.93 -26.73
CA LEU A 299 -6.99 -7.85 -25.63
C LEU A 299 -6.21 -7.17 -24.50
N GLY A 300 -6.01 -5.85 -24.56
CA GLY A 300 -5.10 -5.15 -23.65
C GLY A 300 -3.65 -5.23 -24.10
N ALA A 301 -2.71 -5.21 -23.16
CA ALA A 301 -1.29 -5.21 -23.46
C ALA A 301 -0.53 -6.17 -22.53
N GLN A 302 0.14 -7.15 -23.11
CA GLN A 302 1.08 -8.01 -22.40
C GLN A 302 2.42 -7.27 -22.29
N TYR A 303 2.91 -7.04 -21.07
CA TYR A 303 4.20 -6.39 -20.82
C TYR A 303 5.32 -7.40 -20.54
N LEU A 304 4.99 -8.55 -19.93
CA LEU A 304 5.93 -9.63 -19.67
C LEU A 304 5.47 -10.92 -20.34
N THR A 305 6.41 -11.57 -21.03
CA THR A 305 6.23 -12.94 -21.54
C THR A 305 6.50 -13.97 -20.44
N ALA A 306 6.13 -15.23 -20.67
CA ALA A 306 6.49 -16.33 -19.78
C ALA A 306 8.02 -16.48 -19.60
N ASP A 307 8.79 -16.23 -20.67
CA ASP A 307 10.26 -16.28 -20.62
C ASP A 307 10.85 -15.15 -19.75
N ASP A 308 10.28 -13.91 -19.83
CA ASP A 308 10.69 -12.80 -18.95
C ASP A 308 10.41 -13.13 -17.48
N VAL A 309 9.24 -13.68 -17.19
CA VAL A 309 8.86 -14.14 -15.85
C VAL A 309 9.79 -15.23 -15.36
N ALA A 310 10.08 -16.24 -16.19
CA ALA A 310 10.99 -17.33 -15.85
C ALA A 310 12.41 -16.81 -15.55
N ALA A 311 12.95 -15.90 -16.37
CA ALA A 311 14.24 -15.27 -16.14
C ALA A 311 14.27 -14.51 -14.81
N HIS A 312 13.22 -13.73 -14.51
CA HIS A 312 13.08 -13.01 -13.24
C HIS A 312 13.00 -13.94 -12.03
N LEU A 313 12.22 -15.01 -12.12
CA LEU A 313 12.10 -16.03 -11.06
C LEU A 313 13.45 -16.71 -10.76
N LEU A 314 14.23 -17.06 -11.80
CA LEU A 314 15.56 -17.64 -11.65
C LEU A 314 16.54 -16.65 -11.00
N ASP A 315 16.48 -15.38 -11.38
CA ASP A 315 17.31 -14.33 -10.77
C ASP A 315 16.96 -14.13 -9.29
N CYS A 316 15.68 -14.05 -8.95
CA CYS A 316 15.19 -13.98 -7.57
C CYS A 316 15.60 -15.19 -6.75
N HIS A 317 15.46 -16.41 -7.31
CA HIS A 317 15.86 -17.64 -6.63
C HIS A 317 17.34 -17.67 -6.32
N ARG A 318 18.22 -17.25 -7.26
CA ARG A 318 19.68 -17.17 -7.07
C ARG A 318 20.06 -16.30 -5.86
N ILE A 319 19.30 -15.25 -5.58
CA ILE A 319 19.53 -14.30 -4.49
C ILE A 319 18.77 -14.68 -3.21
N GLY A 320 17.76 -15.54 -3.29
CA GLY A 320 16.90 -15.93 -2.18
C GLY A 320 15.80 -14.90 -1.87
N LEU A 321 15.39 -14.10 -2.85
CA LEU A 321 14.27 -13.16 -2.73
C LEU A 321 12.97 -13.75 -3.31
N PRO A 322 11.81 -13.47 -2.71
CA PRO A 322 10.53 -13.72 -3.36
C PRO A 322 10.34 -12.79 -4.57
N ALA A 323 9.67 -13.30 -5.60
CA ALA A 323 9.22 -12.50 -6.73
C ALA A 323 7.74 -12.13 -6.57
N ALA A 324 7.35 -10.97 -7.09
CA ALA A 324 5.96 -10.55 -7.17
C ALA A 324 5.68 -9.87 -8.53
N PHE A 325 4.44 -10.03 -9.03
CA PHE A 325 4.05 -9.53 -10.33
C PHE A 325 2.66 -8.90 -10.25
N HIS A 326 2.52 -7.69 -10.75
CA HIS A 326 1.21 -7.12 -11.04
C HIS A 326 0.60 -7.88 -12.22
N ALA A 327 -0.54 -8.52 -12.03
CA ALA A 327 -1.28 -9.20 -13.07
C ALA A 327 -2.79 -9.17 -12.79
N ILE A 328 -3.52 -8.42 -13.61
CA ILE A 328 -4.96 -8.19 -13.49
C ILE A 328 -5.75 -9.08 -14.45
N GLY A 329 -5.39 -9.05 -15.73
CA GLY A 329 -6.03 -9.85 -16.76
C GLY A 329 -5.68 -11.32 -16.67
N ASP A 330 -6.62 -12.17 -17.07
CA ASP A 330 -6.44 -13.63 -17.08
C ASP A 330 -5.32 -14.10 -18.04
N GLY A 331 -5.03 -13.32 -19.07
CA GLY A 331 -3.88 -13.53 -19.95
C GLY A 331 -2.54 -13.23 -19.24
N ALA A 332 -2.48 -12.15 -18.45
CA ALA A 332 -1.29 -11.80 -17.69
C ALA A 332 -1.01 -12.80 -16.56
N VAL A 333 -2.05 -13.17 -15.80
CA VAL A 333 -1.93 -14.22 -14.78
C VAL A 333 -1.46 -15.53 -15.41
N GLN A 334 -1.97 -15.89 -16.60
CA GLN A 334 -1.49 -17.06 -17.33
C GLN A 334 0.01 -16.93 -17.65
N SER A 335 0.48 -15.79 -18.15
CA SER A 335 1.90 -15.58 -18.45
C SER A 335 2.79 -15.75 -17.23
N VAL A 336 2.36 -15.26 -16.06
CA VAL A 336 3.11 -15.44 -14.80
C VAL A 336 3.16 -16.91 -14.39
N LEU A 337 2.05 -17.62 -14.50
CA LEU A 337 1.99 -19.04 -14.16
C LEU A 337 2.76 -19.90 -15.18
N ASP A 338 2.73 -19.56 -16.48
CA ASP A 338 3.55 -20.21 -17.51
C ASP A 338 5.05 -20.05 -17.21
N GLY A 339 5.48 -18.87 -16.73
CA GLY A 339 6.85 -18.65 -16.25
C GLY A 339 7.23 -19.55 -15.07
N LEU A 340 6.31 -19.77 -14.12
CA LEU A 340 6.51 -20.70 -13.01
C LEU A 340 6.63 -22.16 -13.50
N ASP A 341 5.79 -22.59 -14.45
CA ASP A 341 5.91 -23.93 -15.07
C ASP A 341 7.26 -24.11 -15.77
N LEU A 342 7.78 -23.07 -16.43
CA LEU A 342 9.10 -23.12 -17.10
C LEU A 342 10.25 -23.33 -16.12
N VAL A 343 10.18 -22.77 -14.93
CA VAL A 343 11.28 -22.88 -13.93
C VAL A 343 11.13 -24.09 -13.00
N GLU A 344 9.93 -24.68 -12.89
CA GLU A 344 9.68 -25.82 -11.98
C GLU A 344 10.61 -27.02 -12.22
N PRO A 345 10.93 -27.44 -13.48
CA PRO A 345 11.88 -28.53 -13.70
C PRO A 345 13.29 -28.26 -13.18
N ALA A 346 13.69 -27.01 -13.10
CA ALA A 346 15.03 -26.62 -12.65
C ALA A 346 15.10 -26.37 -11.13
N LEU A 347 14.07 -25.73 -10.56
CA LEU A 347 14.06 -25.33 -9.15
C LEU A 347 13.42 -26.38 -8.24
N GLY A 348 12.44 -27.14 -8.75
CA GLY A 348 11.57 -28.02 -7.99
C GLY A 348 10.45 -27.26 -7.28
N ILE A 349 9.29 -27.94 -7.17
CA ILE A 349 8.06 -27.35 -6.62
C ILE A 349 8.20 -26.86 -5.17
N ASP A 350 8.98 -27.57 -4.34
CA ASP A 350 9.17 -27.20 -2.93
C ASP A 350 9.93 -25.88 -2.78
N ALA A 351 10.94 -25.62 -3.62
CA ALA A 351 11.66 -24.36 -3.63
C ALA A 351 10.78 -23.20 -4.08
N ILE A 352 9.95 -23.40 -5.12
CA ILE A 352 8.98 -22.41 -5.60
C ILE A 352 7.99 -22.06 -4.49
N ARG A 353 7.39 -23.06 -3.83
CA ARG A 353 6.44 -22.85 -2.73
C ARG A 353 7.07 -22.17 -1.52
N HIS A 354 8.31 -22.51 -1.21
CA HIS A 354 9.05 -21.92 -0.08
C HIS A 354 9.32 -20.42 -0.32
N ALA A 355 9.57 -20.01 -1.55
CA ALA A 355 9.83 -18.63 -1.93
C ALA A 355 8.61 -17.72 -1.73
N ARG A 356 7.38 -18.27 -1.71
CA ARG A 356 6.12 -17.51 -1.52
C ARG A 356 5.98 -16.38 -2.53
N HIS A 357 6.18 -16.71 -3.80
CA HIS A 357 5.94 -15.76 -4.88
C HIS A 357 4.52 -15.23 -4.85
N ARG A 358 4.32 -13.99 -5.33
CA ARG A 358 3.03 -13.29 -5.23
C ARG A 358 2.53 -12.90 -6.61
N ILE A 359 1.20 -12.88 -6.74
CA ILE A 359 0.50 -12.16 -7.80
C ILE A 359 -0.31 -11.06 -7.12
N GLU A 360 -0.02 -9.83 -7.52
CA GLU A 360 -0.75 -8.65 -7.10
C GLU A 360 -2.02 -8.51 -7.93
N HIS A 361 -3.10 -8.09 -7.31
CA HIS A 361 -4.45 -7.93 -7.85
C HIS A 361 -5.14 -9.26 -8.18
N ALA A 362 -4.64 -10.07 -9.09
CA ALA A 362 -5.20 -11.38 -9.44
C ALA A 362 -6.73 -11.32 -9.67
N GLU A 363 -7.20 -10.33 -10.46
CA GLU A 363 -8.63 -10.01 -10.54
C GLU A 363 -9.40 -11.00 -11.42
N LEU A 364 -8.85 -11.36 -12.60
CA LEU A 364 -9.52 -12.25 -13.55
C LEU A 364 -8.93 -13.65 -13.50
N LEU A 365 -9.66 -14.57 -12.91
CA LEU A 365 -9.19 -15.94 -12.67
C LEU A 365 -10.27 -16.97 -13.01
N ASP A 366 -9.91 -17.97 -13.81
CA ASP A 366 -10.70 -19.18 -13.95
C ASP A 366 -10.23 -20.30 -13.02
N SER A 367 -10.89 -21.45 -13.10
CA SER A 367 -10.58 -22.60 -12.24
C SER A 367 -9.21 -23.21 -12.56
N ALA A 368 -8.74 -23.12 -13.82
CA ALA A 368 -7.45 -23.68 -14.23
C ALA A 368 -6.31 -22.83 -13.70
N LEU A 369 -6.40 -21.49 -13.80
CA LEU A 369 -5.42 -20.57 -13.23
C LEU A 369 -5.35 -20.71 -11.71
N ILE A 370 -6.50 -20.79 -11.03
CA ILE A 370 -6.54 -20.99 -9.57
C ILE A 370 -5.88 -22.32 -9.18
N ALA A 371 -6.12 -23.41 -9.93
CA ALA A 371 -5.48 -24.70 -9.64
C ALA A 371 -3.94 -24.63 -9.77
N ARG A 372 -3.42 -23.86 -10.74
CA ARG A 372 -1.99 -23.64 -10.90
C ARG A 372 -1.43 -22.76 -9.78
N MET A 373 -2.16 -21.72 -9.32
CA MET A 373 -1.76 -20.95 -8.13
C MET A 373 -1.62 -21.84 -6.90
N VAL A 374 -2.55 -22.77 -6.69
CA VAL A 374 -2.47 -23.79 -5.61
C VAL A 374 -1.25 -24.70 -5.81
N HIS A 375 -1.02 -25.19 -7.05
CA HIS A 375 0.11 -26.06 -7.37
C HIS A 375 1.44 -25.39 -7.01
N HIS A 376 1.65 -24.15 -7.43
CA HIS A 376 2.89 -23.41 -7.16
C HIS A 376 2.96 -22.77 -5.76
N GLY A 377 1.87 -22.76 -4.99
CA GLY A 377 1.80 -22.09 -3.69
C GLY A 377 1.88 -20.58 -3.76
N VAL A 378 1.40 -20.00 -4.87
CA VAL A 378 1.41 -18.55 -5.10
C VAL A 378 0.45 -17.84 -4.15
N HIS A 379 0.90 -16.75 -3.54
CA HIS A 379 0.09 -15.88 -2.71
C HIS A 379 -0.67 -14.87 -3.58
N ALA A 380 -1.96 -14.68 -3.32
CA ALA A 380 -2.75 -13.63 -3.95
C ALA A 380 -2.84 -12.42 -3.02
N SER A 381 -2.24 -11.30 -3.44
CA SER A 381 -2.34 -10.01 -2.77
C SER A 381 -3.41 -9.18 -3.48
N VAL A 382 -4.57 -9.06 -2.86
CA VAL A 382 -5.79 -8.60 -3.53
C VAL A 382 -6.39 -7.37 -2.86
N GLN A 383 -7.19 -6.61 -3.62
CA GLN A 383 -7.84 -5.39 -3.17
C GLN A 383 -9.36 -5.54 -3.21
N PRO A 384 -10.01 -6.01 -2.11
CA PRO A 384 -11.47 -6.15 -2.11
C PRO A 384 -12.21 -4.83 -2.38
N ALA A 385 -11.58 -3.70 -2.07
CA ALA A 385 -12.10 -2.36 -2.36
C ALA A 385 -12.32 -2.11 -3.86
N PHE A 386 -11.59 -2.79 -4.76
CA PHE A 386 -11.77 -2.66 -6.21
C PHE A 386 -13.13 -3.18 -6.67
N ASP A 387 -13.58 -4.33 -6.14
CA ASP A 387 -14.93 -4.81 -6.42
C ASP A 387 -15.99 -3.85 -5.88
N ALA A 388 -15.79 -3.30 -4.68
CA ALA A 388 -16.71 -2.33 -4.10
C ALA A 388 -16.82 -1.06 -4.95
N ALA A 389 -15.72 -0.58 -5.53
CA ALA A 389 -15.65 0.64 -6.34
C ALA A 389 -16.13 0.41 -7.78
N TRP A 390 -15.72 -0.69 -8.42
CA TRP A 390 -15.85 -0.87 -9.87
C TRP A 390 -16.57 -2.16 -10.29
N GLY A 391 -16.79 -3.08 -9.37
CA GLY A 391 -17.39 -4.40 -9.60
C GLY A 391 -18.91 -4.35 -9.78
N GLY A 392 -19.46 -5.54 -9.88
CA GLY A 392 -20.91 -5.74 -10.00
C GLY A 392 -21.43 -5.75 -11.44
N ALA A 393 -22.75 -5.94 -11.54
CA ALA A 393 -23.42 -6.14 -12.82
C ALA A 393 -23.48 -4.89 -13.72
N ASP A 394 -23.36 -3.70 -13.12
CA ASP A 394 -23.54 -2.40 -13.76
C ASP A 394 -22.34 -1.46 -13.51
N GLY A 395 -21.26 -1.96 -12.88
CA GLY A 395 -20.04 -1.22 -12.60
C GLY A 395 -19.14 -1.06 -13.84
N MET A 396 -18.00 -0.41 -13.65
CA MET A 396 -17.01 -0.19 -14.70
C MET A 396 -16.52 -1.52 -15.29
N TYR A 397 -16.35 -2.56 -14.46
CA TYR A 397 -15.95 -3.89 -14.96
C TYR A 397 -16.99 -4.47 -15.93
N ALA A 398 -18.29 -4.30 -15.65
CA ALA A 398 -19.34 -4.76 -16.56
C ALA A 398 -19.35 -3.98 -17.89
N ALA A 399 -19.04 -2.70 -17.86
CA ALA A 399 -18.88 -1.91 -19.08
C ALA A 399 -17.71 -2.42 -19.93
N ARG A 400 -16.58 -2.77 -19.30
CA ARG A 400 -15.35 -3.24 -19.98
C ARG A 400 -15.42 -4.69 -20.45
N LEU A 401 -15.91 -5.59 -19.60
CA LEU A 401 -15.80 -7.04 -19.78
C LEU A 401 -17.14 -7.71 -20.14
N GLY A 402 -18.24 -7.03 -19.95
CA GLY A 402 -19.57 -7.60 -19.93
C GLY A 402 -19.95 -8.16 -18.53
N ARG A 403 -21.24 -8.30 -18.30
CA ARG A 403 -21.82 -8.65 -16.99
C ARG A 403 -21.27 -9.94 -16.40
N GLU A 404 -21.14 -10.97 -17.20
CA GLU A 404 -20.74 -12.31 -16.73
C GLU A 404 -19.29 -12.29 -16.22
N ARG A 405 -18.35 -11.79 -17.01
CA ARG A 405 -16.92 -11.68 -16.65
C ARG A 405 -16.72 -10.72 -15.48
N ALA A 406 -17.46 -9.62 -15.43
CA ALA A 406 -17.40 -8.66 -14.32
C ALA A 406 -17.84 -9.29 -12.98
N LEU A 407 -18.89 -10.11 -13.00
CA LEU A 407 -19.34 -10.83 -11.79
C LEU A 407 -18.39 -11.98 -11.40
N ALA A 408 -17.61 -12.50 -12.34
CA ALA A 408 -16.60 -13.52 -12.07
C ALA A 408 -15.26 -12.95 -11.57
N ALA A 409 -15.06 -11.63 -11.67
CA ALA A 409 -13.86 -10.95 -11.19
C ALA A 409 -13.72 -11.03 -9.66
N ASN A 410 -12.49 -10.96 -9.18
CA ASN A 410 -12.15 -11.00 -7.74
C ASN A 410 -12.77 -12.21 -7.02
N PRO A 411 -12.50 -13.48 -7.40
CA PRO A 411 -13.18 -14.65 -6.89
C PRO A 411 -12.69 -15.06 -5.48
N LEU A 412 -12.79 -14.15 -4.50
CA LEU A 412 -12.18 -14.27 -3.16
C LEU A 412 -12.56 -15.56 -2.43
N SER A 413 -13.86 -15.90 -2.41
CA SER A 413 -14.34 -17.12 -1.74
C SER A 413 -13.78 -18.39 -2.39
N LYS A 414 -13.63 -18.39 -3.72
CA LYS A 414 -13.09 -19.54 -4.44
C LYS A 414 -11.59 -19.71 -4.15
N LEU A 415 -10.82 -18.62 -4.17
CA LEU A 415 -9.41 -18.63 -3.80
C LEU A 415 -9.20 -19.16 -2.37
N ALA A 416 -9.92 -18.59 -1.40
CA ALA A 416 -9.86 -19.04 -0.01
C ALA A 416 -10.27 -20.49 0.17
N GLY A 417 -11.36 -20.91 -0.52
CA GLY A 417 -11.93 -22.26 -0.41
C GLY A 417 -11.02 -23.37 -0.90
N VAL A 418 -10.12 -23.10 -1.84
CA VAL A 418 -9.14 -24.08 -2.35
C VAL A 418 -7.75 -23.92 -1.72
N GLY A 419 -7.58 -22.97 -0.79
CA GLY A 419 -6.36 -22.81 -0.01
C GLY A 419 -5.30 -21.91 -0.63
N VAL A 420 -5.63 -21.06 -1.63
CA VAL A 420 -4.74 -19.99 -2.07
C VAL A 420 -4.56 -19.00 -0.91
N PRO A 421 -3.33 -18.72 -0.46
CA PRO A 421 -3.10 -17.76 0.61
C PRO A 421 -3.49 -16.35 0.14
N LEU A 422 -4.44 -15.72 0.86
CA LEU A 422 -4.91 -14.36 0.59
C LEU A 422 -4.23 -13.37 1.52
N ALA A 423 -3.82 -12.24 0.97
CA ALA A 423 -3.43 -11.03 1.69
C ALA A 423 -4.21 -9.84 1.13
N PHE A 424 -4.67 -8.93 2.01
CA PHE A 424 -5.40 -7.74 1.59
C PHE A 424 -4.47 -6.52 1.59
N GLY A 425 -4.56 -5.72 0.53
CA GLY A 425 -3.92 -4.42 0.39
C GLY A 425 -4.93 -3.36 -0.04
N SER A 426 -4.58 -2.11 0.15
CA SER A 426 -5.37 -0.97 -0.29
C SER A 426 -5.06 -0.56 -1.72
N ASP A 427 -3.83 -0.77 -2.15
CA ASP A 427 -3.26 -0.13 -3.34
C ASP A 427 -3.39 1.41 -3.29
N ALA A 428 -3.28 1.98 -2.07
CA ALA A 428 -3.42 3.43 -1.93
C ALA A 428 -2.29 4.15 -2.71
N PRO A 429 -2.64 5.19 -3.50
CA PRO A 429 -3.87 5.98 -3.47
C PRO A 429 -4.99 5.51 -4.42
N VAL A 430 -4.87 4.37 -5.09
CA VAL A 430 -5.90 3.85 -6.02
C VAL A 430 -7.22 3.61 -5.29
N THR A 431 -7.16 3.00 -4.12
CA THR A 431 -8.24 3.08 -3.11
C THR A 431 -7.68 3.60 -1.78
N ALA A 432 -8.54 3.97 -0.85
CA ALA A 432 -8.10 4.53 0.43
C ALA A 432 -7.36 3.50 1.28
N LEU A 433 -6.40 3.97 2.11
CA LEU A 433 -5.90 3.22 3.26
C LEU A 433 -7.07 3.02 4.23
N ASP A 434 -7.79 1.90 4.10
CA ASP A 434 -8.96 1.59 4.91
C ASP A 434 -9.07 0.06 5.12
N PRO A 435 -8.40 -0.49 6.14
CA PRO A 435 -8.38 -1.94 6.34
C PRO A 435 -9.75 -2.51 6.71
N TRP A 436 -10.59 -1.78 7.48
CA TRP A 436 -11.95 -2.22 7.77
C TRP A 436 -12.85 -2.12 6.55
N GLY A 437 -12.70 -1.09 5.72
CA GLY A 437 -13.35 -0.98 4.42
C GLY A 437 -13.01 -2.15 3.49
N GLY A 438 -11.75 -2.58 3.46
CA GLY A 438 -11.31 -3.78 2.75
C GLY A 438 -11.98 -5.06 3.27
N VAL A 439 -12.04 -5.26 4.58
CA VAL A 439 -12.77 -6.37 5.21
C VAL A 439 -14.25 -6.31 4.84
N ARG A 440 -14.90 -5.16 5.00
CA ARG A 440 -16.30 -4.93 4.63
C ARG A 440 -16.57 -5.24 3.16
N ALA A 441 -15.71 -4.78 2.26
CA ALA A 441 -15.83 -5.03 0.83
C ALA A 441 -15.81 -6.52 0.51
N ALA A 442 -14.95 -7.31 1.18
CA ALA A 442 -14.91 -8.76 1.02
C ALA A 442 -16.19 -9.47 1.53
N LEU A 443 -16.81 -8.95 2.61
CA LEU A 443 -18.09 -9.46 3.13
C LEU A 443 -19.28 -9.10 2.23
N LEU A 444 -19.21 -7.92 1.61
CA LEU A 444 -20.29 -7.36 0.79
C LEU A 444 -20.01 -7.43 -0.71
N HIS A 445 -19.03 -8.25 -1.12
CA HIS A 445 -18.67 -8.42 -2.53
C HIS A 445 -19.90 -8.39 -3.44
N ARG A 446 -19.82 -7.65 -4.55
CA ARG A 446 -20.96 -7.43 -5.48
C ARG A 446 -21.54 -8.73 -6.04
N ASN A 447 -20.68 -9.75 -6.21
CA ASN A 447 -21.14 -11.10 -6.48
C ASN A 447 -21.25 -11.89 -5.15
N PRO A 448 -22.45 -12.29 -4.69
CA PRO A 448 -22.62 -13.01 -3.42
C PRO A 448 -21.82 -14.29 -3.29
N VAL A 449 -21.53 -15.01 -4.41
CA VAL A 449 -20.75 -16.26 -4.36
C VAL A 449 -19.26 -16.03 -4.11
N SER A 450 -18.76 -14.81 -4.29
CA SER A 450 -17.38 -14.43 -4.02
C SER A 450 -17.16 -13.87 -2.62
N ARG A 451 -18.22 -13.71 -1.81
CA ARG A 451 -18.14 -13.16 -0.45
C ARG A 451 -17.35 -14.07 0.48
N LEU A 452 -16.55 -13.45 1.35
CA LEU A 452 -15.85 -14.15 2.42
C LEU A 452 -16.63 -14.08 3.74
N PRO A 453 -16.54 -15.10 4.60
CA PRO A 453 -16.93 -14.97 6.00
C PRO A 453 -16.04 -13.95 6.73
N ALA A 454 -16.57 -13.28 7.77
CA ALA A 454 -15.88 -12.22 8.49
C ALA A 454 -14.49 -12.67 9.02
N ALA A 455 -14.40 -13.86 9.61
CA ALA A 455 -13.14 -14.40 10.12
C ALA A 455 -12.09 -14.61 9.02
N ALA A 456 -12.50 -15.04 7.82
CA ALA A 456 -11.61 -15.24 6.68
C ALA A 456 -11.12 -13.90 6.11
N ALA A 457 -12.02 -12.92 5.94
CA ALA A 457 -11.67 -11.59 5.47
C ALA A 457 -10.73 -10.88 6.47
N PHE A 458 -11.03 -10.93 7.77
CA PHE A 458 -10.16 -10.38 8.80
C PHE A 458 -8.80 -11.08 8.86
N SER A 459 -8.78 -12.40 8.71
CA SER A 459 -7.52 -13.16 8.63
C SER A 459 -6.68 -12.78 7.42
N ALA A 460 -7.27 -12.52 6.26
CA ALA A 460 -6.55 -12.06 5.07
C ALA A 460 -5.93 -10.66 5.26
N ALA A 461 -6.64 -9.77 5.97
CA ALA A 461 -6.17 -8.41 6.28
C ALA A 461 -5.13 -8.36 7.43
N THR A 462 -4.94 -9.45 8.18
CA THR A 462 -4.02 -9.54 9.31
C THR A 462 -2.97 -10.63 9.08
N ARG A 463 -3.23 -11.86 9.51
CA ARG A 463 -2.30 -13.00 9.38
C ARG A 463 -1.92 -13.28 7.92
N GLY A 464 -2.84 -13.09 6.98
CA GLY A 464 -2.59 -13.28 5.54
C GLY A 464 -1.50 -12.35 5.03
N GLY A 465 -1.57 -11.06 5.40
CA GLY A 465 -0.54 -10.08 5.09
C GLY A 465 0.83 -10.47 5.64
N TRP A 466 0.91 -10.86 6.91
CA TRP A 466 2.17 -11.34 7.52
C TRP A 466 2.74 -12.56 6.80
N ARG A 467 1.89 -13.52 6.43
CA ARG A 467 2.32 -14.71 5.67
C ARG A 467 2.86 -14.35 4.28
N ALA A 468 2.23 -13.38 3.61
CA ALA A 468 2.70 -12.87 2.32
C ALA A 468 4.06 -12.14 2.45
N LEU A 469 4.39 -11.66 3.65
CA LEU A 469 5.68 -11.10 4.02
C LEU A 469 6.65 -12.16 4.62
N GLY A 470 6.39 -13.46 4.46
CA GLY A 470 7.25 -14.51 4.98
C GLY A 470 7.30 -14.62 6.50
N ARG A 471 6.33 -14.02 7.22
CA ARG A 471 6.30 -13.95 8.69
C ARG A 471 5.22 -14.87 9.27
N ASP A 472 5.56 -16.13 9.51
CA ASP A 472 4.64 -17.08 10.17
C ASP A 472 4.56 -16.86 11.69
N ASP A 473 5.51 -16.12 12.24
CA ASP A 473 5.60 -15.75 13.65
C ASP A 473 4.81 -14.47 14.01
N ALA A 474 3.88 -14.04 13.14
CA ALA A 474 3.07 -12.83 13.33
C ALA A 474 1.61 -13.02 12.88
N GLY A 475 0.72 -12.10 13.28
CA GLY A 475 -0.68 -12.09 12.87
C GLY A 475 -1.61 -12.97 13.72
N ALA A 476 -1.15 -13.41 14.90
CA ALA A 476 -1.97 -14.06 15.90
C ALA A 476 -1.57 -13.56 17.31
N LEU A 477 -2.53 -13.47 18.24
CA LEU A 477 -2.25 -13.12 19.63
C LEU A 477 -2.09 -14.40 20.45
N ALA A 478 -0.86 -14.92 20.45
CA ALA A 478 -0.49 -16.14 21.16
C ALA A 478 0.97 -16.05 21.64
N PRO A 479 1.37 -16.81 22.67
CA PRO A 479 2.77 -16.86 23.09
C PRO A 479 3.72 -17.19 21.94
N SER A 480 4.89 -16.56 21.93
CA SER A 480 5.95 -16.63 20.91
C SER A 480 5.65 -15.89 19.61
N GLN A 481 4.45 -15.38 19.39
CA GLN A 481 4.14 -14.54 18.25
C GLN A 481 4.68 -13.13 18.45
N ARG A 482 4.92 -12.40 17.36
CA ARG A 482 5.31 -10.99 17.41
C ARG A 482 4.19 -10.15 18.02
N ALA A 483 4.57 -9.19 18.84
CA ALA A 483 3.64 -8.27 19.50
C ALA A 483 3.18 -7.19 18.51
N ASN A 484 2.31 -7.59 17.57
CA ASN A 484 1.64 -6.72 16.59
C ASN A 484 0.14 -6.80 16.83
N PHE A 485 -0.43 -5.80 17.50
CA PHE A 485 -1.85 -5.78 17.84
C PHE A 485 -2.43 -4.38 17.87
N THR A 486 -3.75 -4.33 17.76
CA THR A 486 -4.51 -3.09 17.81
C THR A 486 -5.56 -3.16 18.90
N VAL A 487 -5.72 -2.07 19.62
CA VAL A 487 -6.78 -1.86 20.62
C VAL A 487 -7.88 -1.02 19.96
N TRP A 488 -9.11 -1.53 19.99
CA TRP A 488 -10.28 -0.90 19.35
C TRP A 488 -11.23 -0.37 20.41
N ASP A 489 -11.84 0.77 20.13
CA ASP A 489 -12.93 1.34 20.93
C ASP A 489 -14.22 0.51 20.73
N LEU A 490 -14.16 -0.72 21.20
CA LEU A 490 -15.24 -1.71 21.18
C LEU A 490 -15.18 -2.53 22.45
N THR A 491 -16.31 -2.62 23.15
CA THR A 491 -16.46 -3.45 24.37
C THR A 491 -17.08 -4.82 24.10
N THR A 492 -17.43 -5.11 22.84
CA THR A 492 -17.92 -6.43 22.42
C THR A 492 -16.74 -7.40 22.31
N GLY A 493 -16.84 -8.58 22.86
CA GLY A 493 -15.75 -9.59 22.81
C GLY A 493 -15.55 -10.25 21.43
N ALA A 494 -16.09 -9.69 20.34
CA ALA A 494 -16.09 -10.24 18.99
C ALA A 494 -15.85 -9.15 17.94
N LEU A 495 -15.43 -9.56 16.76
CA LEU A 495 -15.37 -8.67 15.59
C LEU A 495 -16.76 -8.07 15.29
N PRO A 496 -16.81 -6.83 14.80
CA PRO A 496 -18.07 -6.18 14.42
C PRO A 496 -18.75 -6.92 13.26
N ASP A 497 -20.07 -6.91 13.24
CA ASP A 497 -20.82 -7.41 12.09
C ASP A 497 -20.81 -6.38 10.95
N LEU A 498 -19.78 -6.39 10.14
CA LEU A 498 -19.63 -5.53 8.97
C LEU A 498 -20.44 -5.98 7.76
N SER A 499 -21.21 -7.07 7.86
CA SER A 499 -22.17 -7.46 6.82
C SER A 499 -23.40 -6.56 6.80
N ASP A 500 -23.71 -5.86 7.91
CA ASP A 500 -24.65 -4.74 7.92
C ASP A 500 -23.90 -3.45 7.51
N PRO A 501 -24.23 -2.82 6.37
CA PRO A 501 -23.57 -1.59 5.92
C PRO A 501 -23.73 -0.40 6.88
N ARG A 502 -24.67 -0.47 7.83
CA ARG A 502 -24.91 0.56 8.85
C ARG A 502 -23.99 0.43 10.06
N THR A 503 -23.38 -0.74 10.26
CA THR A 503 -22.42 -0.94 11.36
C THR A 503 -21.20 -0.04 11.12
N PRO A 504 -20.87 0.89 12.05
CA PRO A 504 -19.69 1.74 11.89
C PRO A 504 -18.42 0.91 12.01
N ASP A 505 -17.36 1.35 11.35
CA ASP A 505 -16.05 0.75 11.50
C ASP A 505 -15.49 1.04 12.90
N PRO A 506 -14.80 0.07 13.53
CA PRO A 506 -14.16 0.28 14.82
C PRO A 506 -13.14 1.42 14.78
N LYS A 507 -13.14 2.24 15.81
CA LYS A 507 -12.13 3.29 15.96
C LYS A 507 -10.90 2.71 16.66
N CYS A 508 -9.74 2.91 16.06
CA CYS A 508 -8.47 2.54 16.68
C CYS A 508 -8.18 3.44 17.89
N SER A 509 -7.86 2.84 19.01
CA SER A 509 -7.40 3.53 20.22
C SER A 509 -5.89 3.48 20.33
N MET A 510 -5.28 2.31 20.06
CA MET A 510 -3.83 2.14 20.09
C MET A 510 -3.40 1.10 19.06
N THR A 511 -2.21 1.31 18.47
CA THR A 511 -1.55 0.33 17.59
C THR A 511 -0.17 0.01 18.11
N VAL A 512 0.10 -1.27 18.29
CA VAL A 512 1.41 -1.80 18.70
C VAL A 512 2.02 -2.57 17.55
N ALA A 513 3.23 -2.17 17.14
CA ALA A 513 4.00 -2.79 16.07
C ALA A 513 5.37 -3.24 16.60
N GLY A 514 5.65 -4.56 16.61
CA GLY A 514 6.88 -5.12 17.14
C GLY A 514 7.09 -4.76 18.63
N GLY A 515 6.02 -4.77 19.42
CA GLY A 515 6.04 -4.41 20.84
C GLY A 515 6.13 -2.91 21.15
N ARG A 516 6.18 -2.06 20.13
CA ARG A 516 6.27 -0.60 20.26
C ARG A 516 4.91 0.05 20.03
N LEU A 517 4.53 1.00 20.86
CA LEU A 517 3.32 1.80 20.66
C LEU A 517 3.58 2.81 19.54
N VAL A 518 3.02 2.57 18.33
CA VAL A 518 3.19 3.44 17.17
C VAL A 518 2.03 4.41 16.96
N TYR A 519 0.92 4.19 17.66
CA TYR A 519 -0.23 5.10 17.67
C TYR A 519 -0.99 4.99 18.99
N SER A 520 -1.40 6.13 19.53
CA SER A 520 -2.37 6.26 20.60
C SER A 520 -3.29 7.45 20.33
N ARG A 521 -4.59 7.20 20.36
CA ARG A 521 -5.58 8.28 20.29
C ARG A 521 -5.58 9.03 21.62
N ALA A 522 -5.36 10.35 21.56
CA ALA A 522 -5.40 11.26 22.71
C ALA A 522 -6.79 11.29 23.39
#